data_502c82f2032a3a375e19f1718cc8d1a1
#
_entry.id   502c82f2032a3a375e19f1718cc8d1a1
#
_cell.length_a   1.000
_cell.length_b   1.000
_cell.length_c   1.000
_cell.angle_alpha   90.00
_cell.angle_beta   90.00
_cell.angle_gamma   90.00
#
_symmetry.space_group_name_H-M   'P 1'
#
loop_
_entity.id
_entity.type
_entity.pdbx_description
1 polymer ?
#
loop_
_entity_poly.entity_id
_entity_poly.type
_entity_poly.pdbx_seq_one_letter_code
_entity_poly.pdbx_strand_id
1 'polypeptide(L)'
;MKVNLTEIEVGDIFSEESHYIVKEVKKEGVVFEHLESGKIVNLSNEYVHNMLNTSDQYEKEVKVTKEDKKDGTPGIRTIFEGIKSSEVFTVVFKKQDKVKTKKQFEAEREAQRVEAITLIDKAKKQKKSMATAYKEALEFIQNNPVKDYIEGEERVLRGYKMQFVSRDGKYKCMDMDIERTEKETGERLVNINTISCLIYNGVKYVVE
;
A
#
# COMPACT_ATOMS: atom_id res chain seq x y z
N MET A 1 13.41 -6.59 16.46
CA MET A 1 14.76 -7.16 16.74
C MET A 1 15.56 -7.06 15.46
N LYS A 2 16.69 -6.35 15.42
CA LYS A 2 17.51 -6.29 14.20
C LYS A 2 18.27 -7.61 14.08
N VAL A 3 17.98 -8.38 13.04
CA VAL A 3 18.74 -9.59 12.73
C VAL A 3 20.10 -9.16 12.16
N ASN A 4 21.17 -9.61 12.78
CA ASN A 4 22.53 -9.34 12.29
C ASN A 4 22.92 -10.44 11.32
N LEU A 5 23.50 -10.08 10.16
CA LEU A 5 23.95 -11.08 9.17
C LEU A 5 24.94 -12.12 9.73
N THR A 6 25.66 -11.74 10.81
CA THR A 6 26.57 -12.65 11.53
C THR A 6 25.85 -13.72 12.35
N GLU A 7 24.54 -13.59 12.53
CA GLU A 7 23.70 -14.55 13.28
C GLU A 7 22.96 -15.52 12.37
N ILE A 8 23.13 -15.40 11.02
CA ILE A 8 22.50 -16.30 10.06
C ILE A 8 23.39 -17.53 9.85
N GLU A 9 22.83 -18.68 10.12
CA GLU A 9 23.53 -19.98 9.99
C GLU A 9 22.90 -20.86 8.91
N VAL A 10 23.72 -21.83 8.42
CA VAL A 10 23.22 -22.82 7.47
C VAL A 10 22.17 -23.70 8.16
N GLY A 11 21.00 -23.79 7.54
CA GLY A 11 19.86 -24.52 8.11
C GLY A 11 18.78 -23.61 8.71
N ASP A 12 19.04 -22.32 8.86
CA ASP A 12 18.01 -21.38 9.29
C ASP A 12 16.85 -21.35 8.29
N ILE A 13 15.64 -21.29 8.79
CA ILE A 13 14.42 -21.26 7.99
C ILE A 13 13.78 -19.89 8.15
N PHE A 14 13.60 -19.20 7.03
CA PHE A 14 12.85 -17.95 6.95
C PHE A 14 11.50 -18.25 6.34
N SER A 15 10.44 -17.90 7.07
CA SER A 15 9.06 -18.12 6.64
C SER A 15 8.26 -16.84 6.73
N GLU A 16 7.66 -16.47 5.61
CA GLU A 16 6.52 -15.53 5.53
C GLU A 16 5.36 -16.27 4.84
N GLU A 17 5.13 -16.02 3.55
CA GLU A 17 4.20 -16.81 2.73
C GLU A 17 4.88 -18.02 2.07
N SER A 18 6.21 -18.03 2.02
CA SER A 18 7.04 -19.10 1.44
C SER A 18 8.19 -19.45 2.39
N HIS A 19 8.53 -20.71 2.46
CA HIS A 19 9.60 -21.19 3.34
C HIS A 19 10.93 -21.30 2.59
N TYR A 20 11.94 -20.60 3.08
CA TYR A 20 13.30 -20.64 2.54
C TYR A 20 14.25 -21.16 3.59
N ILE A 21 15.10 -22.11 3.22
CA ILE A 21 16.20 -22.59 4.06
C ILE A 21 17.52 -22.02 3.57
N VAL A 22 18.35 -21.57 4.50
CA VAL A 22 19.73 -21.14 4.19
C VAL A 22 20.57 -22.36 3.88
N LYS A 23 21.10 -22.44 2.67
CA LYS A 23 22.00 -23.54 2.21
C LYS A 23 23.45 -23.20 2.37
N GLU A 24 23.81 -21.95 2.20
CA GLU A 24 25.20 -21.51 2.26
C GLU A 24 25.28 -20.02 2.59
N VAL A 25 26.17 -19.65 3.51
CA VAL A 25 26.53 -18.26 3.81
C VAL A 25 27.89 -17.97 3.20
N LYS A 26 27.91 -17.03 2.23
CA LYS A 26 29.12 -16.58 1.54
C LYS A 26 29.56 -15.22 2.04
N LYS A 27 30.80 -14.85 1.74
CA LYS A 27 31.33 -13.51 2.08
C LYS A 27 30.52 -12.39 1.45
N GLU A 28 29.93 -12.62 0.26
CA GLU A 28 29.22 -11.59 -0.54
C GLU A 28 27.71 -11.79 -0.60
N GLY A 29 27.17 -12.87 0.01
CA GLY A 29 25.74 -13.15 -0.04
C GLY A 29 25.34 -14.46 0.64
N VAL A 30 24.04 -14.70 0.65
CA VAL A 30 23.44 -15.91 1.24
C VAL A 30 22.67 -16.66 0.16
N VAL A 31 22.88 -17.98 0.13
CA VAL A 31 22.16 -18.89 -0.77
C VAL A 31 20.98 -19.49 -0.05
N PHE A 32 19.80 -19.27 -0.58
CA PHE A 32 18.55 -19.83 -0.09
C PHE A 32 18.01 -20.90 -1.04
N GLU A 33 17.35 -21.90 -0.49
CA GLU A 33 16.54 -22.85 -1.24
C GLU A 33 15.08 -22.70 -0.80
N HIS A 34 14.19 -22.50 -1.76
CA HIS A 34 12.76 -22.51 -1.52
C HIS A 34 12.29 -23.95 -1.27
N LEU A 35 11.74 -24.23 -0.07
CA LEU A 35 11.48 -25.60 0.37
C LEU A 35 10.44 -26.35 -0.49
N GLU A 36 9.48 -25.64 -1.05
CA GLU A 36 8.42 -26.28 -1.85
C GLU A 36 8.84 -26.54 -3.30
N SER A 37 9.61 -25.62 -3.91
CA SER A 37 9.98 -25.72 -5.33
C SER A 37 11.41 -26.18 -5.57
N GLY A 38 12.26 -26.25 -4.53
CA GLY A 38 13.68 -26.55 -4.66
C GLY A 38 14.50 -25.48 -5.40
N LYS A 39 13.90 -24.31 -5.66
CA LYS A 39 14.57 -23.23 -6.39
C LYS A 39 15.65 -22.59 -5.53
N ILE A 40 16.85 -22.47 -6.09
CA ILE A 40 17.98 -21.84 -5.41
C ILE A 40 18.09 -20.39 -5.83
N VAL A 41 18.21 -19.50 -4.83
CA VAL A 41 18.36 -18.04 -5.02
C VAL A 41 19.61 -17.60 -4.27
N ASN A 42 20.46 -16.84 -4.94
CA ASN A 42 21.65 -16.23 -4.32
C ASN A 42 21.38 -14.73 -4.14
N LEU A 43 21.34 -14.27 -2.90
CA LEU A 43 21.04 -12.88 -2.53
C LEU A 43 22.29 -12.23 -1.92
N SER A 44 22.57 -10.98 -2.29
CA SER A 44 23.67 -10.22 -1.69
C SER A 44 23.43 -9.99 -0.19
N ASN A 45 24.51 -9.84 0.59
CA ASN A 45 24.41 -9.52 2.02
C ASN A 45 23.59 -8.25 2.28
N GLU A 46 23.76 -7.22 1.45
CA GLU A 46 22.97 -5.99 1.56
C GLU A 46 21.49 -6.25 1.35
N TYR A 47 21.15 -7.06 0.35
CA TYR A 47 19.76 -7.42 0.07
C TYR A 47 19.13 -8.23 1.22
N VAL A 48 19.86 -9.26 1.73
CA VAL A 48 19.40 -10.09 2.86
C VAL A 48 19.22 -9.23 4.11
N HIS A 49 20.20 -8.36 4.42
CA HIS A 49 20.12 -7.44 5.55
C HIS A 49 18.87 -6.54 5.43
N ASN A 50 18.66 -5.97 4.28
CA ASN A 50 17.49 -5.11 4.04
C ASN A 50 16.18 -5.90 4.11
N MET A 51 16.12 -7.10 3.54
CA MET A 51 14.95 -7.97 3.58
C MET A 51 14.56 -8.35 5.01
N LEU A 52 15.54 -8.70 5.86
CA LEU A 52 15.30 -9.11 7.24
C LEU A 52 14.95 -7.94 8.18
N ASN A 53 15.45 -6.76 7.88
CA ASN A 53 15.28 -5.59 8.77
C ASN A 53 14.20 -4.59 8.30
N THR A 54 13.61 -4.77 7.12
CA THR A 54 12.58 -3.88 6.56
C THR A 54 11.22 -4.52 6.34
N SER A 55 11.03 -5.75 6.84
CA SER A 55 9.70 -6.35 6.91
C SER A 55 8.79 -5.53 7.85
N ASP A 56 7.56 -5.94 8.07
CA ASP A 56 6.56 -5.26 8.90
C ASP A 56 6.98 -4.98 10.34
N GLN A 57 8.21 -5.36 10.72
CA GLN A 57 8.78 -5.12 12.05
C GLN A 57 9.37 -3.71 12.14
N TYR A 58 8.85 -2.92 13.04
CA TYR A 58 9.39 -1.61 13.38
C TYR A 58 9.53 -1.47 14.91
N GLU A 59 10.61 -0.78 15.33
CA GLU A 59 10.88 -0.51 16.74
C GLU A 59 10.27 0.82 17.21
N LYS A 60 9.98 1.71 16.25
CA LYS A 60 9.52 3.08 16.53
C LYS A 60 8.46 3.52 15.51
N GLU A 61 7.39 4.12 16.03
CA GLU A 61 6.40 4.81 15.19
C GLU A 61 6.59 6.33 15.28
N VAL A 62 6.56 7.02 14.16
CA VAL A 62 6.72 8.47 14.07
C VAL A 62 5.60 9.02 13.18
N LYS A 63 4.92 10.04 13.67
CA LYS A 63 3.91 10.79 12.91
C LYS A 63 4.59 11.86 12.09
N VAL A 64 4.29 11.90 10.80
CA VAL A 64 4.89 12.84 9.85
C VAL A 64 3.82 13.53 9.02
N THR A 65 4.15 14.70 8.51
CA THR A 65 3.33 15.41 7.53
C THR A 65 3.72 15.01 6.10
N LYS A 66 2.91 15.38 5.11
CA LYS A 66 3.25 15.13 3.69
C LYS A 66 4.48 15.90 3.24
N GLU A 67 4.56 17.17 3.60
CA GLU A 67 5.67 18.06 3.28
C GLU A 67 6.48 18.33 4.54
N ASP A 68 7.70 18.86 4.36
CA ASP A 68 8.60 19.22 5.46
C ASP A 68 7.97 20.29 6.35
N LYS A 69 8.17 20.18 7.66
CA LYS A 69 7.74 21.19 8.60
C LYS A 69 8.68 22.40 8.58
N LYS A 70 8.17 23.54 9.01
CA LYS A 70 8.94 24.81 9.09
C LYS A 70 10.16 24.73 10.02
N ASP A 71 10.13 23.81 10.99
CA ASP A 71 11.24 23.54 11.92
C ASP A 71 12.34 22.64 11.34
N GLY A 72 12.23 22.25 10.06
CA GLY A 72 13.19 21.39 9.37
C GLY A 72 12.92 19.89 9.56
N THR A 73 11.85 19.51 10.27
CA THR A 73 11.46 18.10 10.39
C THR A 73 11.02 17.58 9.02
N PRO A 74 11.63 16.48 8.49
CA PRO A 74 11.30 15.98 7.18
C PRO A 74 9.89 15.38 7.12
N GLY A 75 9.16 15.72 6.08
CA GLY A 75 7.89 15.08 5.73
C GLY A 75 8.10 13.75 5.02
N ILE A 76 7.00 13.02 4.78
CA ILE A 76 7.07 11.70 4.15
C ILE A 76 7.70 11.76 2.76
N ARG A 77 7.50 12.85 2.02
CA ARG A 77 8.11 13.06 0.71
C ARG A 77 9.63 13.02 0.79
N THR A 78 10.23 13.84 1.65
CA THR A 78 11.68 13.94 1.81
C THR A 78 12.28 12.62 2.32
N ILE A 79 11.59 11.95 3.27
CA ILE A 79 12.01 10.63 3.77
C ILE A 79 12.01 9.61 2.63
N PHE A 80 10.91 9.50 1.87
CA PHE A 80 10.81 8.54 0.76
C PHE A 80 11.82 8.84 -0.36
N GLU A 81 12.01 10.11 -0.71
CA GLU A 81 13.00 10.52 -1.73
C GLU A 81 14.41 10.19 -1.31
N GLY A 82 14.73 10.28 -0.02
CA GLY A 82 16.03 9.94 0.55
C GLY A 82 16.39 8.46 0.55
N ILE A 83 15.42 7.54 0.42
CA ILE A 83 15.69 6.10 0.33
C ILE A 83 16.47 5.80 -0.95
N LYS A 84 17.57 5.05 -0.85
CA LYS A 84 18.36 4.65 -2.02
C LYS A 84 17.66 3.56 -2.83
N SER A 85 18.00 3.43 -4.11
CA SER A 85 17.38 2.44 -5.00
C SER A 85 17.63 0.97 -4.61
N SER A 86 18.67 0.71 -3.81
CA SER A 86 19.00 -0.63 -3.30
C SER A 86 18.34 -0.96 -1.97
N GLU A 87 17.71 0.01 -1.32
CA GLU A 87 17.15 -0.17 0.02
C GLU A 87 15.68 -0.59 -0.07
N VAL A 88 15.33 -1.60 0.74
CA VAL A 88 13.98 -2.13 0.82
C VAL A 88 13.16 -1.34 1.83
N PHE A 89 11.89 -1.13 1.52
CA PHE A 89 10.91 -0.47 2.36
C PHE A 89 9.53 -1.13 2.19
N THR A 90 8.67 -0.93 3.17
CA THR A 90 7.24 -1.23 3.04
C THR A 90 6.47 0.07 2.99
N VAL A 91 5.61 0.25 1.99
CA VAL A 91 4.80 1.46 1.83
C VAL A 91 3.34 1.12 1.64
N VAL A 92 2.48 1.85 2.35
CA VAL A 92 1.03 1.83 2.17
C VAL A 92 0.63 3.09 1.42
N PHE A 93 -0.01 2.93 0.28
CA PHE A 93 -0.40 4.04 -0.58
C PHE A 93 -1.72 3.76 -1.30
N LYS A 94 -2.38 4.81 -1.73
CA LYS A 94 -3.63 4.71 -2.47
C LYS A 94 -3.38 4.77 -3.97
N LYS A 95 -4.00 3.86 -4.71
CA LYS A 95 -4.04 3.94 -6.18
C LYS A 95 -4.70 5.25 -6.62
N GLN A 96 -4.36 5.69 -7.81
CA GLN A 96 -5.03 6.84 -8.41
C GLN A 96 -6.51 6.53 -8.63
N ASP A 97 -7.36 7.50 -8.26
CA ASP A 97 -8.78 7.45 -8.55
C ASP A 97 -9.03 7.35 -10.06
N LYS A 98 -10.03 6.56 -10.44
CA LYS A 98 -10.43 6.42 -11.84
C LYS A 98 -11.68 7.25 -12.11
N VAL A 99 -11.63 8.14 -13.08
CA VAL A 99 -12.81 8.88 -13.54
C VAL A 99 -13.83 7.89 -14.09
N LYS A 100 -15.07 7.99 -13.64
CA LYS A 100 -16.18 7.18 -14.14
C LYS A 100 -16.59 7.63 -15.53
N THR A 101 -17.01 6.71 -16.34
CA THR A 101 -17.70 7.04 -17.59
C THR A 101 -19.04 7.70 -17.28
N LYS A 102 -19.52 8.55 -18.19
CA LYS A 102 -20.84 9.20 -18.06
C LYS A 102 -21.95 8.19 -17.78
N LYS A 103 -21.90 7.04 -18.45
CA LYS A 103 -22.88 5.94 -18.27
C LYS A 103 -22.85 5.35 -16.85
N GLN A 104 -21.66 5.13 -16.29
CA GLN A 104 -21.50 4.61 -14.93
C GLN A 104 -22.05 5.61 -13.88
N PHE A 105 -21.69 6.88 -14.04
CA PHE A 105 -22.15 7.92 -13.13
C PHE A 105 -23.67 8.11 -13.17
N GLU A 106 -24.26 8.12 -14.35
CA GLU A 106 -25.72 8.22 -14.52
C GLU A 106 -26.44 6.99 -13.94
N ALA A 107 -25.91 5.79 -14.13
CA ALA A 107 -26.50 4.57 -13.56
C ALA A 107 -26.48 4.59 -12.03
N GLU A 108 -25.39 5.03 -11.39
CA GLU A 108 -25.34 5.15 -9.94
C GLU A 108 -26.28 6.23 -9.39
N ARG A 109 -26.39 7.36 -10.08
CA ARG A 109 -27.36 8.41 -9.71
C ARG A 109 -28.79 7.90 -9.79
N GLU A 110 -29.12 7.13 -10.80
CA GLU A 110 -30.46 6.55 -10.94
C GLU A 110 -30.72 5.51 -9.85
N ALA A 111 -29.73 4.65 -9.54
CA ALA A 111 -29.84 3.72 -8.41
C ALA A 111 -30.09 4.44 -7.08
N GLN A 112 -29.36 5.53 -6.81
CA GLN A 112 -29.56 6.37 -5.62
C GLN A 112 -30.98 6.95 -5.56
N ARG A 113 -31.52 7.43 -6.71
CA ARG A 113 -32.89 7.93 -6.78
C ARG A 113 -33.94 6.87 -6.46
N VAL A 114 -33.78 5.67 -7.04
CA VAL A 114 -34.67 4.54 -6.78
C VAL A 114 -34.66 4.18 -5.30
N GLU A 115 -33.50 4.19 -4.66
CA GLU A 115 -33.38 3.90 -3.23
C GLU A 115 -34.04 4.99 -2.37
N ALA A 116 -33.84 6.25 -2.70
CA ALA A 116 -34.53 7.39 -2.03
C ALA A 116 -36.05 7.29 -2.16
N ILE A 117 -36.58 6.91 -3.33
CA ILE A 117 -38.03 6.69 -3.53
C ILE A 117 -38.50 5.52 -2.66
N THR A 118 -37.74 4.46 -2.59
CA THR A 118 -38.04 3.29 -1.75
C THR A 118 -38.14 3.65 -0.26
N LEU A 119 -37.28 4.57 0.21
CA LEU A 119 -37.33 5.07 1.59
C LEU A 119 -38.63 5.86 1.84
N ILE A 120 -39.07 6.72 0.88
CA ILE A 120 -40.35 7.46 0.96
C ILE A 120 -41.50 6.46 1.04
N ASP A 121 -41.52 5.42 0.22
CA ASP A 121 -42.62 4.46 0.22
C ASP A 121 -42.64 3.58 1.49
N LYS A 122 -41.49 3.24 2.05
CA LYS A 122 -41.40 2.58 3.37
C LYS A 122 -41.95 3.49 4.47
N ALA A 123 -41.61 4.78 4.48
CA ALA A 123 -42.09 5.72 5.45
C ALA A 123 -43.62 5.91 5.37
N LYS A 124 -44.20 5.94 4.14
CA LYS A 124 -45.66 5.96 3.93
C LYS A 124 -46.33 4.71 4.54
N LYS A 125 -45.78 3.51 4.31
CA LYS A 125 -46.28 2.26 4.91
C LYS A 125 -46.26 2.31 6.43
N GLN A 126 -45.27 2.98 7.01
CA GLN A 126 -45.16 3.20 8.46
C GLN A 126 -46.02 4.32 9.00
N LYS A 127 -46.90 4.92 8.18
CA LYS A 127 -47.76 6.04 8.52
C LYS A 127 -47.01 7.28 9.03
N LYS A 128 -45.74 7.48 8.63
CA LYS A 128 -45.00 8.70 8.90
C LYS A 128 -45.55 9.86 8.07
N SER A 129 -45.32 11.11 8.54
CA SER A 129 -45.70 12.29 7.75
C SER A 129 -44.88 12.35 6.45
N MET A 130 -45.45 12.90 5.40
CA MET A 130 -44.74 13.11 4.11
C MET A 130 -43.47 13.97 4.29
N ALA A 131 -43.57 15.00 5.16
CA ALA A 131 -42.41 15.84 5.46
C ALA A 131 -41.25 15.05 6.07
N THR A 132 -41.53 14.13 6.99
CA THR A 132 -40.52 13.23 7.58
C THR A 132 -39.95 12.29 6.53
N ALA A 133 -40.80 11.71 5.66
CA ALA A 133 -40.35 10.82 4.59
C ALA A 133 -39.39 11.50 3.60
N TYR A 134 -39.72 12.73 3.18
CA TYR A 134 -38.81 13.51 2.31
C TYR A 134 -37.53 13.91 3.01
N LYS A 135 -37.58 14.25 4.29
CA LYS A 135 -36.37 14.57 5.07
C LYS A 135 -35.43 13.38 5.14
N GLU A 136 -35.93 12.18 5.47
CA GLU A 136 -35.14 10.94 5.51
C GLU A 136 -34.48 10.62 4.15
N ALA A 137 -35.24 10.81 3.04
CA ALA A 137 -34.69 10.60 1.70
C ALA A 137 -33.62 11.63 1.31
N LEU A 138 -33.78 12.90 1.69
CA LEU A 138 -32.81 13.96 1.45
C LEU A 138 -31.52 13.71 2.27
N GLU A 139 -31.64 13.33 3.54
CA GLU A 139 -30.52 12.97 4.39
C GLU A 139 -29.75 11.77 3.81
N PHE A 140 -30.45 10.76 3.27
CA PHE A 140 -29.83 9.64 2.59
C PHE A 140 -28.99 10.10 1.39
N ILE A 141 -29.53 10.96 0.51
CA ILE A 141 -28.80 11.48 -0.65
C ILE A 141 -27.58 12.31 -0.22
N GLN A 142 -27.71 13.13 0.81
CA GLN A 142 -26.63 13.96 1.31
C GLN A 142 -25.49 13.12 1.95
N ASN A 143 -25.85 12.06 2.68
CA ASN A 143 -24.88 11.19 3.33
C ASN A 143 -24.22 10.18 2.39
N ASN A 144 -24.82 9.94 1.21
CA ASN A 144 -24.31 9.02 0.20
C ASN A 144 -24.10 9.73 -1.16
N PRO A 145 -23.23 10.74 -1.25
CA PRO A 145 -23.02 11.46 -2.50
C PRO A 145 -22.42 10.56 -3.57
N VAL A 146 -23.04 10.51 -4.75
CA VAL A 146 -22.48 9.81 -5.90
C VAL A 146 -21.28 10.59 -6.43
N LYS A 147 -20.09 10.01 -6.31
CA LYS A 147 -18.84 10.58 -6.83
C LYS A 147 -18.72 10.31 -8.33
N ASP A 148 -18.14 11.23 -9.07
CA ASP A 148 -17.83 11.09 -10.50
C ASP A 148 -16.57 10.25 -10.77
N TYR A 149 -15.98 9.73 -9.74
CA TYR A 149 -14.80 8.87 -9.80
C TYR A 149 -14.97 7.61 -8.95
N ILE A 150 -14.21 6.57 -9.30
CA ILE A 150 -14.01 5.36 -8.50
C ILE A 150 -12.78 5.60 -7.65
N GLU A 151 -12.95 5.55 -6.34
CA GLU A 151 -11.87 5.73 -5.40
C GLU A 151 -10.82 4.63 -5.56
N GLY A 152 -9.54 5.03 -5.60
CA GLY A 152 -8.44 4.08 -5.68
C GLY A 152 -8.34 3.26 -4.40
N GLU A 153 -8.08 1.98 -4.54
CA GLU A 153 -7.86 1.07 -3.41
C GLU A 153 -6.54 1.38 -2.72
N GLU A 154 -6.50 1.17 -1.41
CA GLU A 154 -5.25 1.15 -0.66
C GLU A 154 -4.45 -0.10 -1.02
N ARG A 155 -3.14 0.04 -1.14
CA ARG A 155 -2.19 -1.04 -1.43
C ARG A 155 -1.00 -0.98 -0.49
N VAL A 156 -0.55 -2.16 -0.12
CA VAL A 156 0.74 -2.35 0.52
C VAL A 156 1.73 -2.82 -0.54
N LEU A 157 2.94 -2.28 -0.52
CA LEU A 157 4.05 -2.70 -1.36
C LEU A 157 5.28 -2.83 -0.47
N ARG A 158 5.90 -4.00 -0.49
CA ARG A 158 7.23 -4.24 0.06
C ARG A 158 8.21 -4.37 -1.09
N GLY A 159 9.21 -3.51 -1.12
CA GLY A 159 10.09 -3.50 -2.26
C GLY A 159 11.13 -2.39 -2.24
N TYR A 160 11.66 -2.08 -3.41
CA TYR A 160 12.69 -1.07 -3.59
C TYR A 160 12.39 -0.14 -4.76
N LYS A 161 12.94 1.07 -4.72
CA LYS A 161 12.82 2.01 -5.82
C LYS A 161 13.66 1.57 -7.01
N MET A 162 13.07 1.62 -8.19
CA MET A 162 13.78 1.37 -9.44
C MET A 162 14.22 2.66 -10.08
N GLN A 163 13.27 3.53 -10.43
CA GLN A 163 13.53 4.76 -11.14
C GLN A 163 12.44 5.79 -10.87
N PHE A 164 12.81 7.05 -10.82
CA PHE A 164 11.85 8.15 -10.88
C PHE A 164 11.20 8.22 -12.26
N VAL A 165 9.88 8.28 -12.32
CA VAL A 165 9.16 8.15 -13.58
C VAL A 165 8.45 9.42 -14.00
N SER A 166 8.11 10.32 -13.07
CA SER A 166 7.25 11.44 -13.41
C SER A 166 7.47 12.67 -12.53
N ARG A 167 7.34 13.85 -13.13
CA ARG A 167 7.31 15.15 -12.42
C ARG A 167 6.20 15.24 -11.37
N ASP A 168 5.23 14.31 -11.38
CA ASP A 168 4.09 14.30 -10.46
C ASP A 168 4.36 13.53 -9.15
N GLY A 169 5.61 13.31 -8.78
CA GLY A 169 5.96 12.58 -7.55
C GLY A 169 5.63 11.08 -7.60
N LYS A 170 5.72 10.46 -8.77
CA LYS A 170 5.54 9.03 -8.96
C LYS A 170 6.87 8.32 -9.12
N TYR A 171 7.03 7.21 -8.41
CA TYR A 171 8.19 6.33 -8.48
C TYR A 171 7.81 4.95 -8.98
N LYS A 172 8.62 4.43 -9.88
CA LYS A 172 8.56 3.02 -10.27
C LYS A 172 9.29 2.23 -9.20
N CYS A 173 8.56 1.33 -8.57
CA CYS A 173 9.07 0.46 -7.52
C CYS A 173 8.91 -1.00 -7.94
N MET A 174 9.79 -1.85 -7.48
CA MET A 174 9.67 -3.29 -7.61
C MET A 174 8.98 -3.82 -6.36
N ASP A 175 7.88 -4.51 -6.55
CA ASP A 175 7.18 -5.24 -5.52
C ASP A 175 7.83 -6.62 -5.38
N MET A 176 8.32 -6.93 -4.19
CA MET A 176 9.05 -8.17 -3.93
C MET A 176 8.12 -9.34 -3.61
N ASP A 177 6.89 -9.05 -3.17
CA ASP A 177 5.91 -10.05 -2.78
C ASP A 177 5.16 -10.63 -3.99
N ILE A 178 5.42 -10.10 -5.20
CA ILE A 178 4.81 -10.57 -6.44
C ILE A 178 5.74 -11.51 -7.17
N GLU A 179 5.27 -12.73 -7.40
CA GLU A 179 5.98 -13.68 -8.26
C GLU A 179 6.04 -13.16 -9.70
N ARG A 180 7.26 -13.05 -10.23
CA ARG A 180 7.49 -12.57 -11.60
C ARG A 180 7.09 -13.64 -12.60
N THR A 181 6.09 -13.35 -13.40
CA THR A 181 5.67 -14.17 -14.53
C THR A 181 5.88 -13.39 -15.84
N GLU A 182 5.70 -14.05 -16.99
CA GLU A 182 5.74 -13.36 -18.29
C GLU A 182 4.71 -12.23 -18.40
N LYS A 183 3.62 -12.30 -17.63
CA LYS A 183 2.52 -11.33 -17.65
C LYS A 183 2.61 -10.30 -16.51
N GLU A 184 3.32 -10.61 -15.44
CA GLU A 184 3.42 -9.75 -14.25
C GLU A 184 4.89 -9.55 -13.86
N THR A 185 5.37 -8.33 -14.04
CA THR A 185 6.77 -7.96 -13.82
C THR A 185 7.08 -7.61 -12.37
N GLY A 186 6.08 -7.49 -11.50
CA GLY A 186 6.22 -6.96 -10.15
C GLY A 186 6.44 -5.44 -10.10
N GLU A 187 6.46 -4.76 -11.23
CA GLU A 187 6.63 -3.30 -11.27
C GLU A 187 5.35 -2.57 -10.85
N ARG A 188 5.49 -1.63 -9.93
CA ARG A 188 4.38 -0.81 -9.41
C ARG A 188 4.73 0.67 -9.44
N LEU A 189 3.71 1.48 -9.66
CA LEU A 189 3.84 2.93 -9.61
C LEU A 189 3.32 3.43 -8.26
N VAL A 190 4.23 3.94 -7.43
CA VAL A 190 3.92 4.55 -6.14
C VAL A 190 3.83 6.05 -6.31
N ASN A 191 2.72 6.66 -5.91
CA ASN A 191 2.56 8.11 -5.88
C ASN A 191 2.81 8.59 -4.44
N ILE A 192 3.86 9.38 -4.23
CA ILE A 192 4.25 9.90 -2.91
C ILE A 192 3.09 10.64 -2.24
N ASN A 193 2.30 11.39 -3.01
CA ASN A 193 1.20 12.20 -2.47
C ASN A 193 0.07 11.34 -1.84
N THR A 194 0.05 10.04 -2.11
CA THR A 194 -0.97 9.11 -1.63
C THR A 194 -0.44 8.12 -0.58
N ILE A 195 0.80 8.28 -0.14
CA ILE A 195 1.37 7.47 0.92
C ILE A 195 0.68 7.80 2.25
N SER A 196 0.17 6.77 2.91
CA SER A 196 -0.41 6.84 4.27
C SER A 196 0.54 6.32 5.34
N CYS A 197 1.42 5.37 4.97
CA CYS A 197 2.39 4.78 5.88
C CYS A 197 3.65 4.36 5.11
N LEU A 198 4.81 4.47 5.76
CA LEU A 198 6.10 3.99 5.25
C LEU A 198 6.87 3.33 6.40
N ILE A 199 7.34 2.11 6.18
CA ILE A 199 8.24 1.43 7.11
C ILE A 199 9.61 1.35 6.45
N TYR A 200 10.60 1.95 7.09
CA TYR A 200 11.96 2.03 6.59
C TYR A 200 12.96 2.10 7.75
N ASN A 201 14.02 1.31 7.68
CA ASN A 201 15.07 1.23 8.72
C ASN A 201 14.53 1.06 10.16
N GLY A 202 13.55 0.16 10.35
CA GLY A 202 12.96 -0.11 11.66
C GLY A 202 12.09 1.04 12.21
N VAL A 203 11.76 2.03 11.39
CA VAL A 203 10.86 3.13 11.75
C VAL A 203 9.61 3.09 10.88
N LYS A 204 8.45 3.13 11.51
CA LYS A 204 7.16 3.31 10.86
C LYS A 204 6.78 4.79 10.86
N TYR A 205 6.68 5.37 9.70
CA TYR A 205 6.22 6.74 9.50
C TYR A 205 4.75 6.72 9.11
N VAL A 206 3.89 7.36 9.91
CA VAL A 206 2.45 7.47 9.65
C VAL A 206 2.12 8.90 9.25
N VAL A 207 1.47 9.08 8.10
CA VAL A 207 1.12 10.40 7.57
C VAL A 207 -0.18 10.87 8.21
N GLU A 208 -0.12 12.09 8.79
CA GLU A 208 -1.28 12.80 9.35
C GLU A 208 -1.89 13.78 8.37
#